data_9e174ae75eee78cfc0fe2cdbb9335732
#
_entry.id   9e174ae75eee78cfc0fe2cdbb9335732
#
_cell.length_a   1.000
_cell.length_b   1.000
_cell.length_c   1.000
_cell.angle_alpha   90.00
_cell.angle_beta   90.00
_cell.angle_gamma   90.00
#
_symmetry.space_group_name_H-M   'P 1'
#
loop_
_entity.id
_entity.type
_entity.pdbx_description
1 polymer ?
#
loop_
_entity_poly.entity_id
_entity_poly.type
_entity_poly.pdbx_seq_one_letter_code
_entity_poly.pdbx_strand_id
1 'polypeptide(L)'
;MKRHLVQSAIWALAAAIFAGLIALAPLTERFDNQYGLALLYNLRPAVETAPGAVVVAIDRQTLEWLRDEGDTEGKALLLACLPSNVARELPEVRGPSTIPRAVHGCALAQLKRLGFKAAIFDVLFAVPGSKDEDDLLANALRSSVETGILVGFDRSVVKDGISEVLVEQEIQPIAPFKSSATTTGAFIVPRPGGPVYGYWPHLAGFPETRSLPEEALRLSDPELHDRLGGELGGTELRYFWLYGPPGSVKSISLRDLLEGDVDPDIKALAPSSVAFIGASDPSSTNYPDSFPTYIRGGSDADLSGVELAATAFLNLKHGDTLRRLPWLQAILLVVAFGAGLGFLTRFNPTYAIVAAIPIGILYVLLAARLFEKSHLFVPVAAPAFTLLPATFVAGIFVRYRLARSLIMRLAPAPVARRRLGTMTDERSKAVSDEATVIFFDLIGSTKIAEMLKPTDYSVLLNSYHDTITRVVEAHGGFINAYSGDGIMAAFTRIDAGNDHALHACQSSIKVVHEIRRFNAANAGKSIPPLQLRVGINSGTVAAAEIGAANRFNFSVVGDVVNLASRLEQLGKILFANEADIILTGHSTRQLAGDAGLNFIECGLQEIRGRDKAELVYRLPIA
;
A
#
# COMPACT_ATOMS: atom_id res chain seq x y z
N MET A 1 -28.98 -4.29 -14.82
CA MET A 1 -27.93 -3.42 -15.42
C MET A 1 -27.68 -2.14 -14.59
N LYS A 2 -28.68 -1.28 -14.28
CA LYS A 2 -28.49 -0.05 -13.49
C LYS A 2 -27.89 -0.26 -12.08
N ARG A 3 -28.33 -1.26 -11.30
CA ARG A 3 -27.79 -1.54 -9.95
C ARG A 3 -26.29 -1.93 -9.96
N HIS A 4 -25.83 -2.66 -10.95
CA HIS A 4 -24.41 -3.03 -11.08
C HIS A 4 -23.51 -1.86 -11.48
N LEU A 5 -24.01 -0.91 -12.30
CA LEU A 5 -23.31 0.31 -12.64
C LEU A 5 -23.10 1.21 -11.39
N VAL A 6 -24.14 1.38 -10.58
CA VAL A 6 -24.05 2.16 -9.34
C VAL A 6 -23.06 1.56 -8.35
N GLN A 7 -23.09 0.24 -8.16
CA GLN A 7 -22.12 -0.42 -7.27
C GLN A 7 -20.68 -0.26 -7.75
N SER A 8 -20.42 -0.37 -9.06
CA SER A 8 -19.07 -0.19 -9.62
C SER A 8 -18.57 1.24 -9.46
N ALA A 9 -19.46 2.22 -9.63
CA ALA A 9 -19.12 3.62 -9.40
C ALA A 9 -18.78 3.89 -7.92
N ILE A 10 -19.48 3.27 -6.99
CA ILE A 10 -19.19 3.38 -5.55
C ILE A 10 -17.81 2.80 -5.24
N TRP A 11 -17.46 1.62 -5.77
CA TRP A 11 -16.14 1.02 -5.54
C TRP A 11 -15.00 1.81 -6.19
N ALA A 12 -15.20 2.32 -7.40
CA ALA A 12 -14.23 3.18 -8.07
C ALA A 12 -14.03 4.50 -7.29
N LEU A 13 -15.11 5.09 -6.77
CA LEU A 13 -15.03 6.30 -5.95
C LEU A 13 -14.33 6.03 -4.61
N ALA A 14 -14.67 4.95 -3.93
CA ALA A 14 -14.02 4.57 -2.68
C ALA A 14 -12.51 4.32 -2.87
N ALA A 15 -12.13 3.62 -3.95
CA ALA A 15 -10.73 3.39 -4.30
C ALA A 15 -10.01 4.69 -4.68
N ALA A 16 -10.67 5.62 -5.38
CA ALA A 16 -10.14 6.94 -5.71
C ALA A 16 -9.90 7.79 -4.45
N ILE A 17 -10.85 7.82 -3.52
CA ILE A 17 -10.70 8.53 -2.24
C ILE A 17 -9.54 7.93 -1.43
N PHE A 18 -9.47 6.61 -1.31
CA PHE A 18 -8.39 5.92 -0.61
C PHE A 18 -7.02 6.21 -1.25
N ALA A 19 -6.94 6.17 -2.58
CA ALA A 19 -5.74 6.51 -3.33
C ALA A 19 -5.31 7.97 -3.10
N GLY A 20 -6.27 8.90 -3.06
CA GLY A 20 -6.02 10.31 -2.75
C GLY A 20 -5.49 10.53 -1.33
N LEU A 21 -6.08 9.84 -0.34
CA LEU A 21 -5.60 9.89 1.05
C LEU A 21 -4.17 9.34 1.18
N ILE A 22 -3.84 8.25 0.48
CA ILE A 22 -2.48 7.71 0.45
C ILE A 22 -1.53 8.69 -0.22
N ALA A 23 -1.91 9.28 -1.36
CA ALA A 23 -1.06 10.22 -2.07
C ALA A 23 -0.76 11.50 -1.25
N LEU A 24 -1.66 11.91 -0.37
CA LEU A 24 -1.49 13.05 0.53
C LEU A 24 -0.70 12.71 1.80
N ALA A 25 -0.50 11.43 2.11
CA ALA A 25 0.21 11.04 3.32
C ALA A 25 1.71 11.37 3.21
N PRO A 26 2.31 12.07 4.20
CA PRO A 26 3.75 12.41 4.18
C PRO A 26 4.67 11.17 4.10
N LEU A 27 4.21 10.04 4.63
CA LEU A 27 4.91 8.76 4.53
C LEU A 27 5.08 8.30 3.08
N THR A 28 4.11 8.55 2.21
CA THR A 28 4.17 8.14 0.80
C THR A 28 5.30 8.85 0.07
N GLU A 29 5.51 10.12 0.33
CA GLU A 29 6.63 10.88 -0.23
C GLU A 29 7.99 10.33 0.23
N ARG A 30 8.11 10.01 1.51
CA ARG A 30 9.34 9.37 2.04
C ARG A 30 9.58 8.00 1.40
N PHE A 31 8.52 7.19 1.25
CA PHE A 31 8.62 5.90 0.57
C PHE A 31 8.98 6.02 -0.91
N ASP A 32 8.41 7.00 -1.62
CA ASP A 32 8.77 7.27 -3.01
C ASP A 32 10.23 7.71 -3.13
N ASN A 33 10.68 8.62 -2.28
CA ASN A 33 12.07 9.07 -2.28
C ASN A 33 13.05 7.95 -1.88
N GLN A 34 12.67 7.03 -1.01
CA GLN A 34 13.55 5.96 -0.54
C GLN A 34 13.52 4.71 -1.44
N TYR A 35 12.34 4.24 -1.80
CA TYR A 35 12.15 2.97 -2.52
C TYR A 35 11.75 3.16 -3.98
N GLY A 36 10.95 4.19 -4.28
CA GLY A 36 10.55 4.51 -5.65
C GLY A 36 11.73 4.93 -6.49
N LEU A 37 12.55 5.87 -6.02
CA LEU A 37 13.79 6.27 -6.69
C LEU A 37 14.79 5.11 -6.81
N ALA A 38 14.96 4.32 -5.73
CA ALA A 38 15.85 3.15 -5.76
C ALA A 38 15.43 2.17 -6.85
N LEU A 39 14.13 1.88 -6.97
CA LEU A 39 13.60 0.99 -8.01
C LEU A 39 13.87 1.55 -9.41
N LEU A 40 13.61 2.84 -9.64
CA LEU A 40 13.78 3.47 -10.95
C LEU A 40 15.25 3.55 -11.35
N TYR A 41 16.15 3.87 -10.41
CA TYR A 41 17.60 3.83 -10.67
C TYR A 41 18.11 2.42 -10.98
N ASN A 42 17.59 1.39 -10.31
CA ASN A 42 17.98 0.00 -10.58
C ASN A 42 17.41 -0.54 -11.91
N LEU A 43 16.28 -0.03 -12.37
CA LEU A 43 15.69 -0.39 -13.66
C LEU A 43 16.32 0.36 -14.85
N ARG A 44 17.03 1.46 -14.56
CA ARG A 44 17.65 2.29 -15.60
C ARG A 44 18.90 1.59 -16.15
N PRO A 45 19.12 1.60 -17.47
CA PRO A 45 20.40 1.18 -18.04
C PRO A 45 21.55 2.11 -17.57
N ALA A 46 22.78 1.64 -17.67
CA ALA A 46 23.95 2.46 -17.41
C ALA A 46 23.94 3.70 -18.32
N VAL A 47 24.22 4.86 -17.74
CA VAL A 47 24.26 6.15 -18.44
C VAL A 47 25.70 6.64 -18.47
N GLU A 48 26.13 7.09 -19.63
CA GLU A 48 27.44 7.73 -19.76
C GLU A 48 27.41 9.12 -19.12
N THR A 49 28.48 9.44 -18.36
CA THR A 49 28.58 10.75 -17.70
C THR A 49 28.81 11.85 -18.73
N ALA A 50 27.99 12.88 -18.68
CA ALA A 50 28.11 14.02 -19.55
C ALA A 50 29.47 14.75 -19.29
N PRO A 51 30.15 15.27 -20.33
CA PRO A 51 31.42 15.98 -20.17
C PRO A 51 31.22 17.38 -19.58
N GLY A 52 32.27 17.94 -18.97
CA GLY A 52 32.24 19.32 -18.50
C GLY A 52 32.65 19.53 -17.04
N ALA A 53 32.83 18.43 -16.30
CA ALA A 53 33.42 18.49 -14.95
C ALA A 53 34.50 17.43 -14.80
N VAL A 54 35.51 17.75 -13.97
CA VAL A 54 36.54 16.83 -13.53
C VAL A 54 36.67 16.99 -12.01
N VAL A 55 36.66 15.90 -11.28
CA VAL A 55 36.92 15.91 -9.83
C VAL A 55 38.41 15.79 -9.58
N VAL A 56 38.96 16.75 -8.84
CA VAL A 56 40.33 16.68 -8.31
C VAL A 56 40.24 16.12 -6.91
N ALA A 57 40.47 14.82 -6.80
CA ALA A 57 40.25 14.06 -5.60
C ALA A 57 41.36 14.23 -4.57
N ILE A 58 41.02 14.70 -3.40
CA ILE A 58 41.88 14.61 -2.23
C ILE A 58 41.62 13.20 -1.65
N ASP A 59 42.33 12.23 -2.14
CA ASP A 59 42.19 10.81 -1.83
C ASP A 59 43.25 10.33 -0.81
N ARG A 60 43.18 9.05 -0.45
CA ARG A 60 44.14 8.44 0.46
C ARG A 60 45.56 8.46 -0.09
N GLN A 61 45.73 8.25 -1.40
CA GLN A 61 47.04 8.28 -2.05
C GLN A 61 47.69 9.66 -1.96
N THR A 62 46.90 10.71 -2.16
CA THR A 62 47.35 12.09 -1.93
C THR A 62 47.84 12.32 -0.50
N LEU A 63 47.07 11.84 0.50
CA LEU A 63 47.42 12.05 1.91
C LEU A 63 48.70 11.26 2.30
N GLU A 64 48.84 10.04 1.83
CA GLU A 64 50.00 9.19 2.06
C GLU A 64 51.24 9.78 1.38
N TRP A 65 51.11 10.22 0.11
CA TRP A 65 52.17 10.88 -0.64
C TRP A 65 52.64 12.17 0.02
N LEU A 66 51.75 13.00 0.50
CA LEU A 66 52.11 14.23 1.20
C LEU A 66 52.89 13.98 2.50
N ARG A 67 52.59 12.85 3.20
CA ARG A 67 53.30 12.45 4.44
C ARG A 67 54.66 11.81 4.20
N ASP A 68 54.90 11.25 3.02
CA ASP A 68 56.18 10.61 2.71
C ASP A 68 57.29 11.66 2.45
N GLU A 69 58.13 11.89 3.44
CA GLU A 69 59.24 12.84 3.35
C GLU A 69 60.37 12.37 2.40
N GLY A 70 60.43 11.07 2.09
CA GLY A 70 61.47 10.45 1.27
C GLY A 70 61.30 10.63 -0.24
N ASP A 71 60.09 10.88 -0.72
CA ASP A 71 59.79 11.00 -2.15
C ASP A 71 59.99 12.44 -2.68
N THR A 72 61.24 12.85 -2.77
CA THR A 72 61.59 14.19 -3.32
C THR A 72 61.46 14.25 -4.84
N GLU A 73 61.61 13.15 -5.56
CA GLU A 73 61.51 13.07 -7.02
C GLU A 73 60.05 13.18 -7.49
N GLY A 74 59.13 12.44 -6.89
CA GLY A 74 57.69 12.55 -7.15
C GLY A 74 57.13 13.93 -6.79
N LYS A 75 57.70 14.58 -5.77
CA LYS A 75 57.30 15.94 -5.35
C LYS A 75 58.00 17.08 -6.07
N ALA A 76 58.83 16.82 -7.07
CA ALA A 76 59.66 17.86 -7.72
C ALA A 76 58.84 19.08 -8.23
N LEU A 77 57.67 18.84 -8.87
CA LEU A 77 56.82 19.93 -9.35
C LEU A 77 56.13 20.68 -8.19
N LEU A 78 55.72 19.99 -7.15
CA LEU A 78 55.16 20.60 -5.96
C LEU A 78 56.21 21.44 -5.26
N LEU A 79 57.41 20.92 -5.02
CA LEU A 79 58.50 21.63 -4.37
C LEU A 79 58.98 22.84 -5.18
N ALA A 80 58.95 22.77 -6.52
CA ALA A 80 59.25 23.89 -7.38
C ALA A 80 58.18 25.01 -7.35
N CYS A 81 56.96 24.66 -7.02
CA CYS A 81 55.86 25.60 -6.89
C CYS A 81 55.85 26.28 -5.50
N LEU A 82 56.31 25.58 -4.46
CA LEU A 82 56.33 26.10 -3.11
C LEU A 82 57.49 27.06 -2.84
N PRO A 83 57.29 28.13 -2.06
CA PRO A 83 58.40 28.97 -1.57
C PRO A 83 59.33 28.13 -0.70
N SER A 84 60.63 28.48 -0.74
CA SER A 84 61.69 27.72 -0.09
C SER A 84 61.56 27.58 1.42
N ASN A 85 60.83 28.49 2.10
CA ASN A 85 60.53 28.45 3.51
C ASN A 85 59.40 27.43 3.81
N VAL A 86 58.38 27.27 2.92
CA VAL A 86 57.27 26.35 3.04
C VAL A 86 57.65 24.94 2.55
N ALA A 87 58.52 24.86 1.54
CA ALA A 87 59.00 23.57 1.01
C ALA A 87 59.84 22.75 2.01
N ARG A 88 60.44 23.41 3.02
CA ARG A 88 61.29 22.75 4.03
C ARG A 88 60.52 22.05 5.16
N GLU A 89 59.32 22.52 5.47
CA GLU A 89 58.50 22.00 6.57
C GLU A 89 57.03 22.03 6.16
N LEU A 90 56.62 21.06 5.34
CA LEU A 90 55.18 20.87 5.11
C LEU A 90 54.51 20.44 6.43
N PRO A 91 53.45 21.13 6.89
CA PRO A 91 52.75 20.76 8.11
C PRO A 91 52.24 19.30 8.06
N GLU A 92 52.12 18.67 9.23
CA GLU A 92 51.63 17.31 9.32
C GLU A 92 50.21 17.19 8.74
N VAL A 93 50.05 16.38 7.69
CA VAL A 93 48.77 16.14 7.02
C VAL A 93 48.04 14.97 7.73
N ARG A 94 46.96 15.27 8.45
CA ARG A 94 46.16 14.27 9.19
C ARG A 94 44.93 13.81 8.42
N GLY A 95 44.42 14.62 7.52
CA GLY A 95 43.24 14.34 6.71
C GLY A 95 43.00 15.38 5.63
N PRO A 96 41.95 15.26 4.83
CA PRO A 96 41.67 16.17 3.71
C PRO A 96 41.56 17.65 4.10
N SER A 97 41.03 17.94 5.27
CA SER A 97 40.87 19.31 5.80
C SER A 97 42.17 19.93 6.34
N THR A 98 43.22 19.13 6.47
CA THR A 98 44.53 19.58 7.02
C THR A 98 45.63 19.71 5.94
N ILE A 99 45.26 19.65 4.68
CA ILE A 99 46.20 19.88 3.58
C ILE A 99 46.72 21.32 3.63
N PRO A 100 48.05 21.53 3.53
CA PRO A 100 48.62 22.87 3.53
C PRO A 100 48.05 23.75 2.40
N ARG A 101 47.73 24.98 2.69
CA ARG A 101 47.08 25.89 1.74
C ARG A 101 47.94 26.19 0.52
N ALA A 102 49.22 26.17 0.69
CA ALA A 102 50.18 26.31 -0.40
C ALA A 102 50.00 25.17 -1.46
N VAL A 103 49.65 23.96 -1.04
CA VAL A 103 49.37 22.83 -1.94
C VAL A 103 48.17 23.12 -2.83
N HIS A 104 47.09 23.70 -2.26
CA HIS A 104 45.94 24.14 -3.05
C HIS A 104 46.30 25.25 -4.05
N GLY A 105 47.21 26.15 -3.66
CA GLY A 105 47.75 27.18 -4.57
C GLY A 105 48.49 26.57 -5.76
N CYS A 106 49.31 25.54 -5.52
CA CYS A 106 50.02 24.81 -6.59
C CYS A 106 49.04 24.03 -7.48
N ALA A 107 48.00 23.45 -6.93
CA ALA A 107 46.95 22.82 -7.71
C ALA A 107 46.27 23.79 -8.68
N LEU A 108 45.91 24.99 -8.21
CA LEU A 108 45.37 26.05 -9.07
C LEU A 108 46.30 26.44 -10.23
N ALA A 109 47.62 26.53 -9.98
CA ALA A 109 48.61 26.82 -11.03
C ALA A 109 48.65 25.70 -12.09
N GLN A 110 48.56 24.44 -11.69
CA GLN A 110 48.49 23.30 -12.63
C GLN A 110 47.17 23.28 -13.43
N LEU A 111 46.03 23.54 -12.78
CA LEU A 111 44.75 23.63 -13.47
C LEU A 111 44.73 24.73 -14.53
N LYS A 112 45.35 25.89 -14.24
CA LYS A 112 45.53 26.97 -15.22
C LYS A 112 46.39 26.53 -16.40
N ARG A 113 47.48 25.80 -16.17
CA ARG A 113 48.35 25.28 -17.23
C ARG A 113 47.62 24.29 -18.13
N LEU A 114 46.73 23.48 -17.56
CA LEU A 114 45.90 22.53 -18.30
C LEU A 114 44.73 23.20 -19.04
N GLY A 115 44.43 24.46 -18.74
CA GLY A 115 43.42 25.24 -19.45
C GLY A 115 42.00 25.07 -18.90
N PHE A 116 41.82 24.60 -17.66
CA PHE A 116 40.48 24.54 -17.05
C PHE A 116 39.81 25.92 -17.02
N LYS A 117 38.50 25.97 -17.20
CA LYS A 117 37.70 27.19 -17.19
C LYS A 117 37.58 27.81 -15.80
N ALA A 118 37.31 26.97 -14.81
CA ALA A 118 37.14 27.37 -13.42
C ALA A 118 37.57 26.25 -12.47
N ALA A 119 37.84 26.61 -11.22
CA ALA A 119 38.13 25.68 -10.13
C ALA A 119 37.19 25.95 -8.95
N ILE A 120 36.49 24.92 -8.49
CA ILE A 120 35.51 24.97 -7.42
C ILE A 120 36.02 24.15 -6.24
N PHE A 121 36.17 24.78 -5.09
CA PHE A 121 36.60 24.13 -3.86
C PHE A 121 35.42 23.70 -3.02
N ASP A 122 35.25 22.40 -2.87
CA ASP A 122 34.39 21.78 -1.85
C ASP A 122 35.22 21.57 -0.57
N VAL A 123 35.89 22.64 -0.14
CA VAL A 123 36.76 22.72 1.05
C VAL A 123 36.44 24.01 1.79
N LEU A 124 36.14 23.87 3.09
CA LEU A 124 35.79 25.02 3.93
C LEU A 124 37.07 25.68 4.51
N PHE A 125 37.37 26.86 4.08
CA PHE A 125 38.52 27.68 4.55
C PHE A 125 38.10 28.69 5.63
N ALA A 126 37.48 28.21 6.73
CA ALA A 126 36.91 29.07 7.78
C ALA A 126 37.88 29.40 8.93
N VAL A 127 38.98 28.66 9.06
CA VAL A 127 39.94 28.86 10.16
C VAL A 127 41.25 29.45 9.61
N PRO A 128 41.83 30.48 10.20
CA PRO A 128 43.13 31.01 9.78
C PRO A 128 44.26 29.98 9.90
N GLY A 129 45.15 29.94 8.91
CA GLY A 129 46.40 29.17 8.95
C GLY A 129 47.60 30.05 9.32
N SER A 130 48.78 29.63 8.85
CA SER A 130 49.93 30.54 8.90
C SER A 130 49.71 31.70 7.90
N LYS A 131 50.16 32.89 8.26
CA LYS A 131 49.96 34.07 7.40
C LYS A 131 50.58 33.88 6.02
N ASP A 132 51.76 33.27 5.95
CA ASP A 132 52.47 33.04 4.68
C ASP A 132 51.69 32.09 3.76
N GLU A 133 51.10 31.01 4.29
CA GLU A 133 50.28 30.09 3.52
C GLU A 133 48.92 30.70 3.10
N ASP A 134 48.32 31.50 3.99
CA ASP A 134 47.08 32.21 3.67
C ASP A 134 47.33 33.24 2.53
N ASP A 135 48.42 33.98 2.59
CA ASP A 135 48.78 34.94 1.56
C ASP A 135 49.12 34.26 0.22
N LEU A 136 49.78 33.09 0.25
CA LEU A 136 50.04 32.28 -0.94
C LEU A 136 48.76 31.80 -1.63
N LEU A 137 47.86 31.20 -0.89
CA LEU A 137 46.58 30.75 -1.46
C LEU A 137 45.75 31.93 -1.96
N ALA A 138 45.68 33.04 -1.20
CA ALA A 138 44.97 34.24 -1.62
C ALA A 138 45.54 34.83 -2.93
N ASN A 139 46.88 34.81 -3.11
CA ASN A 139 47.51 35.22 -4.35
C ASN A 139 47.23 34.26 -5.50
N ALA A 140 47.25 32.94 -5.24
CA ALA A 140 46.90 31.93 -6.23
C ALA A 140 45.45 32.08 -6.69
N LEU A 141 44.51 32.31 -5.78
CA LEU A 141 43.10 32.56 -6.11
C LEU A 141 42.93 33.78 -7.06
N ARG A 142 43.68 34.87 -6.84
CA ARG A 142 43.62 36.07 -7.70
C ARG A 142 44.26 35.89 -9.07
N SER A 143 45.29 35.06 -9.17
CA SER A 143 46.14 34.97 -10.36
C SER A 143 45.89 33.74 -11.24
N SER A 144 45.04 32.81 -10.82
CA SER A 144 44.79 31.54 -11.50
C SER A 144 43.55 31.58 -12.41
N VAL A 145 42.79 30.52 -12.46
CA VAL A 145 41.48 30.40 -13.11
C VAL A 145 40.41 31.07 -12.27
N GLU A 146 39.21 31.26 -12.83
CA GLU A 146 38.03 31.67 -12.04
C GLU A 146 37.76 30.67 -10.90
N THR A 147 37.56 31.18 -9.69
CA THR A 147 37.47 30.33 -8.51
C THR A 147 36.18 30.50 -7.71
N GLY A 148 35.57 29.38 -7.30
CA GLY A 148 34.48 29.33 -6.34
C GLY A 148 34.94 28.63 -5.05
N ILE A 149 34.56 29.13 -3.90
CA ILE A 149 34.92 28.59 -2.58
C ILE A 149 33.65 28.26 -1.79
N LEU A 150 33.67 27.12 -1.08
CA LEU A 150 32.56 26.65 -0.24
C LEU A 150 32.27 27.60 0.93
N VAL A 151 31.01 27.89 1.10
CA VAL A 151 30.39 28.47 2.31
C VAL A 151 29.73 27.36 3.11
N GLY A 152 30.12 27.21 4.36
CA GLY A 152 29.54 26.23 5.25
C GLY A 152 28.30 26.77 5.98
N PHE A 153 27.52 25.86 6.53
CA PHE A 153 26.42 26.18 7.43
C PHE A 153 26.51 25.33 8.68
N ASP A 154 26.40 25.96 9.85
CA ASP A 154 26.26 25.27 11.12
C ASP A 154 24.78 25.31 11.58
N ARG A 155 24.29 24.18 12.03
CA ARG A 155 22.96 24.04 12.61
C ARG A 155 23.12 23.64 14.07
N SER A 156 22.88 24.57 14.96
CA SER A 156 22.89 24.30 16.38
C SER A 156 21.50 24.47 16.99
N VAL A 157 21.12 23.54 17.89
CA VAL A 157 19.92 23.68 18.71
C VAL A 157 20.33 24.42 19.99
N VAL A 158 19.91 25.66 20.11
CA VAL A 158 20.11 26.45 21.33
C VAL A 158 18.90 26.24 22.23
N LYS A 159 19.13 25.76 23.46
CA LYS A 159 18.10 25.64 24.49
C LYS A 159 18.06 26.95 25.29
N ASP A 160 16.97 27.68 25.17
CA ASP A 160 16.67 28.82 25.98
C ASP A 160 15.51 28.46 26.94
N GLY A 161 15.88 27.96 28.12
CA GLY A 161 14.94 27.54 29.16
C GLY A 161 13.99 26.42 28.70
N ILE A 162 12.78 26.77 28.25
CA ILE A 162 11.71 25.82 27.85
C ILE A 162 11.67 25.64 26.34
N SER A 163 12.30 26.50 25.55
CA SER A 163 12.23 26.49 24.10
C SER A 163 13.53 25.97 23.46
N GLU A 164 13.39 25.09 22.47
CA GLU A 164 14.50 24.70 21.59
C GLU A 164 14.41 25.54 20.31
N VAL A 165 15.41 26.37 20.08
CA VAL A 165 15.52 27.21 18.88
C VAL A 165 16.60 26.64 17.98
N LEU A 166 16.22 26.32 16.73
CA LEU A 166 17.19 25.93 15.71
C LEU A 166 17.87 27.22 15.18
N VAL A 167 19.15 27.35 15.43
CA VAL A 167 19.98 28.45 14.90
C VAL A 167 20.76 27.92 13.71
N GLU A 168 20.57 28.56 12.56
CA GLU A 168 21.37 28.33 11.38
C GLU A 168 22.35 29.50 11.23
N GLN A 169 23.64 29.20 11.19
CA GLN A 169 24.67 30.19 11.03
C GLN A 169 25.50 29.89 9.79
N GLU A 170 25.69 30.91 8.94
CA GLU A 170 26.55 30.83 7.79
C GLU A 170 28.01 30.93 8.22
N ILE A 171 28.86 30.00 7.78
CA ILE A 171 30.29 29.97 8.05
C ILE A 171 31.01 30.42 6.77
N GLN A 172 31.46 31.64 6.77
CA GLN A 172 32.19 32.25 5.64
C GLN A 172 33.64 31.82 5.61
N PRO A 173 34.25 31.71 4.44
CA PRO A 173 35.71 31.67 4.31
C PRO A 173 36.37 32.90 4.97
N ILE A 174 37.60 32.74 5.47
CA ILE A 174 38.34 33.89 6.05
C ILE A 174 38.47 35.01 5.04
N ALA A 175 38.56 36.25 5.53
CA ALA A 175 38.53 37.46 4.71
C ALA A 175 39.52 37.47 3.51
N PRO A 176 40.81 37.03 3.64
CA PRO A 176 41.74 36.98 2.51
C PRO A 176 41.22 36.09 1.36
N PHE A 177 40.59 34.95 1.66
CA PHE A 177 40.08 34.04 0.63
C PHE A 177 38.77 34.52 0.03
N LYS A 178 37.82 34.95 0.89
CA LYS A 178 36.55 35.53 0.44
C LYS A 178 36.75 36.69 -0.54
N SER A 179 37.75 37.55 -0.30
CA SER A 179 38.03 38.68 -1.17
C SER A 179 38.89 38.35 -2.40
N SER A 180 39.54 37.19 -2.41
CA SER A 180 40.47 36.76 -3.49
C SER A 180 39.84 35.77 -4.45
N ALA A 181 38.84 35.00 -4.01
CA ALA A 181 38.06 34.12 -4.88
C ALA A 181 37.12 34.96 -5.75
N THR A 182 36.80 34.45 -6.94
CA THR A 182 35.83 35.09 -7.84
C THR A 182 34.43 35.07 -7.27
N THR A 183 34.07 33.97 -6.57
CA THR A 183 32.78 33.80 -5.93
C THR A 183 32.83 32.87 -4.71
N THR A 184 31.78 32.91 -3.94
CA THR A 184 31.51 31.93 -2.86
C THR A 184 30.15 31.32 -3.03
N GLY A 185 29.99 30.03 -2.69
CA GLY A 185 28.72 29.34 -2.81
C GLY A 185 28.57 28.23 -1.78
N ALA A 186 27.35 27.79 -1.56
CA ALA A 186 27.03 26.73 -0.61
C ALA A 186 26.69 25.41 -1.33
N PHE A 187 27.04 24.29 -0.72
CA PHE A 187 26.55 22.99 -1.19
C PHE A 187 25.94 22.22 -0.05
N ILE A 188 24.60 22.23 -0.01
CA ILE A 188 23.84 21.72 1.14
C ILE A 188 23.02 20.52 0.70
N VAL A 189 23.40 19.38 1.23
CA VAL A 189 22.80 18.08 0.94
C VAL A 189 22.04 17.60 2.18
N PRO A 190 20.75 17.29 2.07
CA PRO A 190 20.01 16.73 3.19
C PRO A 190 20.58 15.36 3.58
N ARG A 191 20.65 15.08 4.89
CA ARG A 191 21.02 13.77 5.43
C ARG A 191 19.78 13.06 6.01
N PRO A 192 18.96 12.41 5.18
CA PRO A 192 17.66 11.86 5.62
C PRO A 192 17.76 10.53 6.37
N GLY A 193 18.96 10.08 6.77
CA GLY A 193 19.17 8.74 7.34
C GLY A 193 19.13 7.60 6.32
N GLY A 194 19.20 7.93 5.02
CA GLY A 194 19.19 7.01 3.88
C GLY A 194 19.88 7.62 2.68
N PRO A 195 19.71 7.06 1.46
CA PRO A 195 20.33 7.58 0.25
C PRO A 195 19.97 9.03 -0.02
N VAL A 196 20.99 9.80 -0.44
CA VAL A 196 20.83 11.20 -0.81
C VAL A 196 20.21 11.28 -2.20
N TYR A 197 19.22 12.18 -2.36
CA TYR A 197 18.44 12.30 -3.60
C TYR A 197 18.38 13.71 -4.18
N GLY A 198 18.93 14.71 -3.48
CA GLY A 198 18.91 16.09 -3.96
C GLY A 198 19.70 17.04 -3.08
N TYR A 199 19.75 18.31 -3.45
CA TYR A 199 20.38 19.40 -2.72
C TYR A 199 19.49 20.64 -2.72
N TRP A 200 19.71 21.56 -1.79
CA TRP A 200 19.02 22.85 -1.80
C TRP A 200 19.81 23.87 -2.61
N PRO A 201 19.22 24.45 -3.68
CA PRO A 201 19.86 25.54 -4.43
C PRO A 201 20.11 26.75 -3.56
N HIS A 202 19.13 27.12 -2.72
CA HIS A 202 19.21 28.20 -1.74
C HIS A 202 18.56 27.74 -0.42
N LEU A 203 19.05 28.26 0.70
CA LEU A 203 18.35 28.13 1.97
C LEU A 203 17.36 29.30 2.16
N ALA A 204 16.19 29.00 2.71
CA ALA A 204 15.14 29.99 2.95
C ALA A 204 15.61 31.17 3.84
N GLY A 205 16.54 30.91 4.79
CA GLY A 205 17.15 31.95 5.63
C GLY A 205 18.28 32.76 4.96
N PHE A 206 18.81 32.28 3.84
CA PHE A 206 19.97 32.85 3.16
C PHE A 206 19.80 32.87 1.64
N PRO A 207 18.80 33.60 1.12
CA PRO A 207 18.45 33.57 -0.30
C PRO A 207 19.53 34.17 -1.21
N GLU A 208 20.41 34.96 -0.66
CA GLU A 208 21.53 35.59 -1.41
C GLU A 208 22.71 34.64 -1.66
N THR A 209 22.80 33.54 -0.85
CA THR A 209 23.88 32.56 -0.98
C THR A 209 23.48 31.49 -1.97
N ARG A 210 24.04 31.56 -3.19
CA ARG A 210 23.79 30.59 -4.26
C ARG A 210 24.48 29.25 -3.98
N SER A 211 23.99 28.22 -4.66
CA SER A 211 24.67 26.93 -4.60
C SER A 211 25.98 26.90 -5.36
N LEU A 212 26.93 26.12 -4.88
CA LEU A 212 28.26 25.96 -5.52
C LEU A 212 28.13 25.45 -6.98
N PRO A 213 27.26 24.50 -7.32
CA PRO A 213 27.00 24.10 -8.72
C PRO A 213 26.48 25.23 -9.61
N GLU A 214 25.61 26.11 -9.06
CA GLU A 214 25.12 27.28 -9.79
C GLU A 214 26.25 28.30 -10.04
N GLU A 215 27.06 28.57 -9.04
CA GLU A 215 28.23 29.46 -9.20
C GLU A 215 29.23 28.88 -10.21
N ALA A 216 29.46 27.56 -10.20
CA ALA A 216 30.29 26.89 -11.21
C ALA A 216 29.72 27.08 -12.62
N LEU A 217 28.41 27.03 -12.79
CA LEU A 217 27.74 27.30 -14.07
C LEU A 217 27.93 28.76 -14.49
N ARG A 218 27.71 29.70 -13.57
CA ARG A 218 27.91 31.14 -13.82
C ARG A 218 29.33 31.49 -14.27
N LEU A 219 30.33 30.85 -13.67
CA LEU A 219 31.73 31.07 -14.03
C LEU A 219 32.11 30.43 -15.37
N SER A 220 31.58 29.25 -15.69
CA SER A 220 31.99 28.47 -16.87
C SER A 220 31.15 28.73 -18.11
N ASP A 221 29.87 29.10 -17.94
CA ASP A 221 28.89 29.35 -19.02
C ASP A 221 27.87 30.42 -18.58
N PRO A 222 28.28 31.72 -18.54
CA PRO A 222 27.40 32.82 -18.11
C PRO A 222 26.14 32.94 -18.98
N GLU A 223 26.22 32.65 -20.27
CA GLU A 223 25.07 32.74 -21.19
C GLU A 223 24.01 31.71 -20.86
N LEU A 224 24.42 30.48 -20.52
CA LEU A 224 23.50 29.42 -20.08
C LEU A 224 22.91 29.76 -18.72
N HIS A 225 23.73 30.27 -17.79
CA HIS A 225 23.29 30.70 -16.47
C HIS A 225 22.20 31.78 -16.60
N ASP A 226 22.40 32.82 -17.42
CA ASP A 226 21.44 33.91 -17.62
C ASP A 226 20.13 33.42 -18.28
N ARG A 227 20.23 32.45 -19.20
CA ARG A 227 19.06 31.84 -19.83
C ARG A 227 18.23 31.04 -18.84
N LEU A 228 18.87 30.31 -17.93
CA LEU A 228 18.17 29.51 -16.89
C LEU A 228 17.61 30.40 -15.76
N GLY A 229 18.22 31.54 -15.50
CA GLY A 229 17.80 32.61 -14.59
C GLY A 229 16.82 32.21 -13.49
N GLY A 230 15.54 32.47 -13.74
CA GLY A 230 14.47 32.15 -12.78
C GLY A 230 14.30 30.67 -12.44
N GLU A 231 14.81 29.74 -13.27
CA GLU A 231 14.77 28.30 -12.97
C GLU A 231 15.84 27.88 -11.95
N LEU A 232 16.92 28.66 -11.81
CA LEU A 232 18.03 28.39 -10.88
C LEU A 232 17.68 28.80 -9.45
N GLY A 233 16.87 29.84 -9.29
CA GLY A 233 16.41 30.32 -7.99
C GLY A 233 15.39 29.38 -7.36
N GLY A 234 15.25 29.45 -6.04
CA GLY A 234 14.25 28.73 -5.28
C GLY A 234 14.84 28.00 -4.07
N THR A 235 13.96 27.77 -3.09
CA THR A 235 14.29 27.06 -1.83
C THR A 235 13.82 25.61 -1.84
N GLU A 236 13.24 25.15 -2.96
CA GLU A 236 12.79 23.76 -3.11
C GLU A 236 13.98 22.84 -3.39
N LEU A 237 13.89 21.61 -2.88
CA LEU A 237 14.92 20.60 -3.08
C LEU A 237 15.03 20.23 -4.56
N ARG A 238 16.22 20.31 -5.11
CA ARG A 238 16.54 19.92 -6.47
C ARG A 238 17.07 18.49 -6.50
N TYR A 239 16.42 17.61 -7.24
CA TYR A 239 16.78 16.19 -7.29
C TYR A 239 17.99 15.96 -8.21
N PHE A 240 18.89 15.05 -7.76
CA PHE A 240 20.00 14.61 -8.59
C PHE A 240 19.55 13.67 -9.71
N TRP A 241 20.12 13.85 -10.89
CA TRP A 241 20.28 12.80 -11.87
C TRP A 241 21.67 12.21 -11.70
N LEU A 242 21.74 11.07 -11.00
CA LEU A 242 23.02 10.39 -10.78
C LEU A 242 23.44 9.66 -12.05
N TYR A 243 24.63 9.88 -12.54
CA TYR A 243 25.12 9.22 -13.75
C TYR A 243 25.50 7.76 -13.50
N GLY A 244 26.13 7.46 -12.38
CA GLY A 244 26.58 6.10 -12.04
C GLY A 244 27.06 5.96 -10.59
N PRO A 245 27.79 4.87 -10.29
CA PRO A 245 28.43 4.66 -9.00
C PRO A 245 29.57 5.66 -8.77
N PRO A 246 30.17 5.67 -7.54
CA PRO A 246 31.35 6.50 -7.24
C PRO A 246 32.44 6.37 -8.30
N GLY A 247 33.03 7.52 -8.70
CA GLY A 247 34.00 7.60 -9.78
C GLY A 247 33.41 7.66 -11.19
N SER A 248 32.08 7.81 -11.33
CA SER A 248 31.42 7.98 -12.65
C SER A 248 31.75 9.34 -13.26
N VAL A 249 31.90 10.40 -12.47
CA VAL A 249 32.48 11.67 -12.93
C VAL A 249 33.98 11.48 -13.07
N LYS A 250 34.54 11.87 -14.22
CA LYS A 250 36.00 11.79 -14.45
C LYS A 250 36.75 12.44 -13.30
N SER A 251 37.71 11.74 -12.72
CA SER A 251 38.50 12.21 -11.58
C SER A 251 39.99 12.01 -11.79
N ILE A 252 40.77 12.88 -11.17
CA ILE A 252 42.19 12.79 -11.06
C ILE A 252 42.59 12.95 -9.60
N SER A 253 43.55 12.16 -9.11
CA SER A 253 44.14 12.37 -7.79
C SER A 253 44.82 13.73 -7.73
N LEU A 254 44.72 14.44 -6.61
CA LEU A 254 45.45 15.68 -6.39
C LEU A 254 46.98 15.44 -6.46
N ARG A 255 47.44 14.26 -6.04
CA ARG A 255 48.82 13.80 -6.21
C ARG A 255 49.22 13.83 -7.70
N ASP A 256 48.47 13.10 -8.56
CA ASP A 256 48.82 12.93 -9.98
C ASP A 256 48.81 14.29 -10.72
N LEU A 257 47.86 15.17 -10.35
CA LEU A 257 47.83 16.55 -10.83
C LEU A 257 49.10 17.31 -10.46
N LEU A 258 49.59 17.17 -9.24
CA LEU A 258 50.75 17.88 -8.73
C LEU A 258 52.08 17.26 -9.20
N GLU A 259 52.13 15.96 -9.49
CA GLU A 259 53.25 15.29 -10.14
C GLU A 259 53.32 15.58 -11.65
N GLY A 260 52.19 16.06 -12.23
CA GLY A 260 52.07 16.31 -13.67
C GLY A 260 51.70 15.05 -14.48
N ASP A 261 51.40 13.97 -13.80
CA ASP A 261 50.94 12.70 -14.40
C ASP A 261 49.43 12.73 -14.65
N VAL A 262 49.06 13.52 -15.66
CA VAL A 262 47.67 13.75 -16.00
C VAL A 262 47.28 12.88 -17.20
N ASP A 263 46.18 12.11 -17.04
CA ASP A 263 45.61 11.29 -18.10
C ASP A 263 45.36 12.13 -19.39
N PRO A 264 45.73 11.64 -20.59
CA PRO A 264 45.43 12.28 -21.84
C PRO A 264 43.97 12.68 -22.04
N ASP A 265 43.02 11.85 -21.59
CA ASP A 265 41.59 12.14 -21.67
C ASP A 265 41.22 13.36 -20.84
N ILE A 266 41.80 13.49 -19.64
CA ILE A 266 41.57 14.64 -18.75
C ILE A 266 42.20 15.89 -19.34
N LYS A 267 43.41 15.80 -19.92
CA LYS A 267 44.03 16.90 -20.65
C LYS A 267 43.17 17.40 -21.81
N ALA A 268 42.54 16.49 -22.54
CA ALA A 268 41.64 16.84 -23.64
C ALA A 268 40.33 17.50 -23.16
N LEU A 269 39.81 17.10 -22.01
CA LEU A 269 38.58 17.64 -21.43
C LEU A 269 38.78 18.96 -20.70
N ALA A 270 39.98 19.26 -20.18
CA ALA A 270 40.27 20.39 -19.32
C ALA A 270 39.78 21.76 -19.88
N PRO A 271 39.98 22.11 -21.18
CA PRO A 271 39.56 23.42 -21.69
C PRO A 271 38.05 23.64 -21.74
N SER A 272 37.26 22.55 -21.67
CA SER A 272 35.81 22.60 -21.68
C SER A 272 35.16 22.32 -20.31
N SER A 273 35.98 22.06 -19.29
CA SER A 273 35.55 21.55 -18.00
C SER A 273 35.83 22.51 -16.84
N VAL A 274 35.08 22.33 -15.76
CA VAL A 274 35.28 22.89 -14.43
C VAL A 274 35.95 21.84 -13.55
N ALA A 275 36.99 22.22 -12.81
CA ALA A 275 37.60 21.33 -11.82
C ALA A 275 36.93 21.51 -10.47
N PHE A 276 36.46 20.42 -9.88
CA PHE A 276 35.89 20.36 -8.53
C PHE A 276 36.91 19.72 -7.59
N ILE A 277 37.37 20.45 -6.58
CA ILE A 277 38.46 20.04 -5.68
C ILE A 277 37.87 19.74 -4.31
N GLY A 278 38.03 18.52 -3.82
CA GLY A 278 37.48 18.13 -2.51
C GLY A 278 37.87 16.72 -2.10
N ALA A 279 37.44 16.33 -0.92
CA ALA A 279 37.62 14.99 -0.37
C ALA A 279 36.87 13.95 -1.20
N SER A 280 37.60 13.01 -1.81
CA SER A 280 37.00 11.92 -2.59
C SER A 280 37.93 10.73 -2.68
N ASP A 281 37.42 9.53 -2.36
CA ASP A 281 38.15 8.29 -2.57
C ASP A 281 37.15 7.20 -2.98
N PRO A 282 36.94 6.96 -4.28
CA PRO A 282 36.00 5.97 -4.78
C PRO A 282 36.31 4.53 -4.35
N SER A 283 37.52 4.28 -3.85
CA SER A 283 37.95 2.96 -3.37
C SER A 283 37.65 2.71 -1.88
N SER A 284 37.23 3.75 -1.13
CA SER A 284 37.04 3.68 0.33
C SER A 284 35.57 3.79 0.72
N THR A 285 35.14 2.89 1.61
CA THR A 285 33.75 2.82 2.11
C THR A 285 33.43 3.83 3.22
N ASN A 286 34.43 4.44 3.84
CA ASN A 286 34.25 5.37 4.98
C ASN A 286 35.15 6.59 4.85
N TYR A 287 35.24 7.14 3.64
CA TYR A 287 36.02 8.36 3.43
C TYR A 287 35.25 9.58 3.97
N PRO A 288 35.92 10.59 4.53
CA PRO A 288 35.24 11.79 4.98
C PRO A 288 34.37 12.42 3.89
N ASP A 289 33.23 12.97 4.28
CA ASP A 289 32.27 13.63 3.39
C ASP A 289 31.71 12.74 2.27
N SER A 290 31.40 11.49 2.61
CA SER A 290 30.73 10.55 1.71
C SER A 290 29.24 10.39 2.05
N PHE A 291 28.43 10.10 1.01
CA PHE A 291 26.97 10.03 1.08
C PHE A 291 26.45 8.78 0.39
N PRO A 292 25.60 7.99 1.05
CA PRO A 292 24.96 6.87 0.42
C PRO A 292 24.03 7.32 -0.71
N THR A 293 24.05 6.62 -1.84
CA THR A 293 23.21 6.90 -3.00
C THR A 293 22.45 5.67 -3.48
N TYR A 294 21.58 5.83 -4.48
CA TYR A 294 20.77 4.73 -5.02
C TYR A 294 21.54 3.80 -5.96
N ILE A 295 22.64 4.26 -6.52
CA ILE A 295 23.45 3.51 -7.47
C ILE A 295 24.66 2.98 -6.72
N ARG A 296 24.63 1.69 -6.39
CA ARG A 296 25.76 0.98 -5.82
C ARG A 296 26.48 0.24 -6.94
N GLY A 297 27.70 0.66 -7.22
CA GLY A 297 28.63 -0.14 -8.04
C GLY A 297 28.99 -1.44 -7.31
N GLY A 298 29.83 -2.26 -7.88
CA GLY A 298 30.34 -3.48 -7.21
C GLY A 298 31.18 -3.22 -5.95
N SER A 299 31.35 -1.96 -5.53
CA SER A 299 31.95 -1.52 -4.26
C SER A 299 30.86 -0.95 -3.36
N ASP A 300 30.96 -1.19 -2.04
CA ASP A 300 30.11 -0.54 -1.04
C ASP A 300 30.46 0.93 -0.78
N ALA A 301 31.22 1.58 -1.69
CA ALA A 301 31.65 2.95 -1.56
C ALA A 301 30.48 3.93 -1.81
N ASP A 302 30.44 4.99 -1.02
CA ASP A 302 29.48 6.09 -1.11
C ASP A 302 30.04 7.20 -2.03
N LEU A 303 29.14 8.02 -2.65
CA LEU A 303 29.55 9.19 -3.43
C LEU A 303 30.09 10.28 -2.51
N SER A 304 31.21 10.90 -2.90
CA SER A 304 31.75 12.04 -2.16
C SER A 304 30.93 13.30 -2.38
N GLY A 305 30.98 14.25 -1.43
CA GLY A 305 30.35 15.56 -1.54
C GLY A 305 30.79 16.32 -2.80
N VAL A 306 32.08 16.33 -3.09
CA VAL A 306 32.61 16.97 -4.28
C VAL A 306 32.12 16.33 -5.58
N GLU A 307 31.94 15.01 -5.64
CA GLU A 307 31.40 14.32 -6.82
C GLU A 307 29.90 14.61 -6.98
N LEU A 308 29.16 14.73 -5.86
CA LEU A 308 27.77 15.19 -5.87
C LEU A 308 27.65 16.63 -6.37
N ALA A 309 28.55 17.52 -5.95
CA ALA A 309 28.58 18.90 -6.43
C ALA A 309 28.90 18.99 -7.94
N ALA A 310 29.84 18.19 -8.43
CA ALA A 310 30.13 18.05 -9.84
C ALA A 310 28.96 17.48 -10.64
N THR A 311 28.28 16.47 -10.09
CA THR A 311 27.05 15.89 -10.66
C THR A 311 25.93 16.92 -10.75
N ALA A 312 25.69 17.69 -9.69
CA ALA A 312 24.71 18.77 -9.69
C ALA A 312 24.99 19.83 -10.75
N PHE A 313 26.27 20.23 -10.89
CA PHE A 313 26.70 21.14 -11.95
C PHE A 313 26.44 20.58 -13.35
N LEU A 314 26.78 19.31 -13.60
CA LEU A 314 26.51 18.64 -14.88
C LEU A 314 25.02 18.57 -15.18
N ASN A 315 24.18 18.27 -14.16
CA ASN A 315 22.75 18.29 -14.32
C ASN A 315 22.19 19.66 -14.74
N LEU A 316 22.73 20.75 -14.18
CA LEU A 316 22.37 22.11 -14.60
C LEU A 316 22.84 22.40 -16.02
N LYS A 317 24.09 22.07 -16.34
CA LYS A 317 24.75 22.37 -17.63
C LYS A 317 24.06 21.66 -18.80
N HIS A 318 23.64 20.40 -18.60
CA HIS A 318 23.04 19.57 -19.66
C HIS A 318 21.52 19.51 -19.61
N GLY A 319 20.88 20.12 -18.58
CA GLY A 319 19.45 20.08 -18.40
C GLY A 319 18.93 18.73 -17.91
N ASP A 320 19.82 17.89 -17.36
CA ASP A 320 19.53 16.53 -16.90
C ASP A 320 18.91 16.50 -15.47
N THR A 321 18.59 17.65 -14.90
CA THR A 321 18.02 17.72 -13.55
C THR A 321 16.75 16.88 -13.46
N LEU A 322 16.71 15.97 -12.48
CA LEU A 322 15.54 15.14 -12.25
C LEU A 322 14.37 16.00 -11.75
N ARG A 323 13.29 16.02 -12.50
CA ARG A 323 12.07 16.78 -12.20
C ARG A 323 11.05 15.87 -11.54
N ARG A 324 10.50 16.31 -10.43
CA ARG A 324 9.37 15.62 -9.82
C ARG A 324 8.07 16.05 -10.49
N LEU A 325 7.15 15.08 -10.66
CA LEU A 325 5.80 15.40 -11.13
C LEU A 325 5.15 16.40 -10.15
N PRO A 326 4.57 17.52 -10.61
CA PRO A 326 3.88 18.47 -9.75
C PRO A 326 2.86 17.79 -8.85
N TRP A 327 2.78 18.19 -7.59
CA TRP A 327 2.00 17.49 -6.55
C TRP A 327 0.54 17.23 -6.95
N LEU A 328 -0.12 18.19 -7.61
CA LEU A 328 -1.51 18.03 -8.08
C LEU A 328 -1.62 16.95 -9.16
N GLN A 329 -0.68 16.92 -10.11
CA GLN A 329 -0.64 15.92 -11.17
C GLN A 329 -0.31 14.52 -10.60
N ALA A 330 0.57 14.46 -9.61
CA ALA A 330 0.91 13.22 -8.90
C ALA A 330 -0.32 12.63 -8.19
N ILE A 331 -1.09 13.46 -7.47
CA ILE A 331 -2.34 13.04 -6.83
C ILE A 331 -3.36 12.57 -7.88
N LEU A 332 -3.57 13.33 -8.94
CA LEU A 332 -4.50 12.96 -10.01
C LEU A 332 -4.12 11.62 -10.66
N LEU A 333 -2.84 11.39 -10.90
CA LEU A 333 -2.33 10.13 -11.45
C LEU A 333 -2.63 8.96 -10.50
N VAL A 334 -2.32 9.10 -9.21
CA VAL A 334 -2.56 8.07 -8.18
C VAL A 334 -4.05 7.80 -8.01
N VAL A 335 -4.89 8.85 -7.99
CA VAL A 335 -6.36 8.75 -7.93
C VAL A 335 -6.91 8.04 -9.17
N ALA A 336 -6.46 8.40 -10.36
CA ALA A 336 -6.88 7.76 -11.62
C ALA A 336 -6.50 6.27 -11.65
N PHE A 337 -5.28 5.94 -11.17
CA PHE A 337 -4.83 4.56 -11.04
C PHE A 337 -5.69 3.78 -10.05
N GLY A 338 -5.97 4.34 -8.88
CA GLY A 338 -6.84 3.75 -7.87
C GLY A 338 -8.28 3.55 -8.36
N ALA A 339 -8.85 4.55 -9.05
CA ALA A 339 -10.18 4.46 -9.66
C ALA A 339 -10.24 3.35 -10.73
N GLY A 340 -9.19 3.23 -11.56
CA GLY A 340 -9.07 2.16 -12.56
C GLY A 340 -9.06 0.77 -11.93
N LEU A 341 -8.26 0.57 -10.88
CA LEU A 341 -8.24 -0.69 -10.12
C LEU A 341 -9.60 -0.99 -9.47
N GLY A 342 -10.24 0.03 -8.86
CA GLY A 342 -11.58 -0.10 -8.29
C GLY A 342 -12.63 -0.46 -9.33
N PHE A 343 -12.55 0.08 -10.54
CA PHE A 343 -13.45 -0.27 -11.64
C PHE A 343 -13.27 -1.71 -12.13
N LEU A 344 -12.04 -2.24 -12.14
CA LEU A 344 -11.76 -3.62 -12.51
C LEU A 344 -12.44 -4.63 -11.57
N THR A 345 -12.68 -4.28 -10.31
CA THR A 345 -13.42 -5.14 -9.36
C THR A 345 -14.87 -5.39 -9.77
N ARG A 346 -15.40 -4.64 -10.75
CA ARG A 346 -16.72 -4.86 -11.36
C ARG A 346 -16.81 -6.22 -12.06
N PHE A 347 -15.75 -6.60 -12.76
CA PHE A 347 -15.63 -7.92 -13.35
C PHE A 347 -15.40 -8.94 -12.24
N ASN A 348 -15.37 -10.20 -12.51
CA ASN A 348 -15.11 -11.20 -11.48
C ASN A 348 -13.87 -10.79 -10.65
N PRO A 349 -13.96 -10.73 -9.30
CA PRO A 349 -12.84 -10.30 -8.44
C PRO A 349 -11.54 -11.05 -8.71
N THR A 350 -11.63 -12.31 -9.18
CA THR A 350 -10.45 -13.09 -9.58
C THR A 350 -9.73 -12.47 -10.77
N TYR A 351 -10.47 -12.03 -11.79
CA TYR A 351 -9.88 -11.39 -12.97
C TYR A 351 -9.31 -10.01 -12.61
N ALA A 352 -9.94 -9.29 -11.67
CA ALA A 352 -9.40 -8.00 -11.21
C ALA A 352 -8.04 -8.19 -10.52
N ILE A 353 -7.90 -9.20 -9.65
CA ILE A 353 -6.62 -9.52 -8.99
C ILE A 353 -5.56 -9.91 -10.03
N VAL A 354 -5.90 -10.80 -10.97
CA VAL A 354 -4.96 -11.26 -12.02
C VAL A 354 -4.57 -10.11 -12.94
N ALA A 355 -5.50 -9.21 -13.29
CA ALA A 355 -5.22 -8.06 -14.14
C ALA A 355 -4.42 -6.95 -13.43
N ALA A 356 -4.53 -6.81 -12.10
CA ALA A 356 -3.82 -5.79 -11.34
C ALA A 356 -2.29 -5.96 -11.44
N ILE A 357 -1.78 -7.20 -11.48
CA ILE A 357 -0.35 -7.48 -11.58
C ILE A 357 0.26 -6.93 -12.88
N PRO A 358 -0.21 -7.32 -14.08
CA PRO A 358 0.35 -6.78 -15.32
C PRO A 358 0.14 -5.27 -15.47
N ILE A 359 -0.95 -4.71 -14.98
CA ILE A 359 -1.18 -3.26 -14.95
C ILE A 359 -0.14 -2.57 -14.06
N GLY A 360 0.16 -3.12 -12.88
CA GLY A 360 1.20 -2.61 -12.01
C GLY A 360 2.60 -2.68 -12.64
N ILE A 361 2.93 -3.80 -13.28
CA ILE A 361 4.19 -3.96 -14.02
C ILE A 361 4.27 -2.93 -15.15
N LEU A 362 3.20 -2.79 -15.96
CA LEU A 362 3.14 -1.81 -17.03
C LEU A 362 3.31 -0.38 -16.51
N TYR A 363 2.70 -0.05 -15.37
CA TYR A 363 2.87 1.24 -14.72
C TYR A 363 4.33 1.51 -14.33
N VAL A 364 4.99 0.54 -13.69
CA VAL A 364 6.41 0.67 -13.29
C VAL A 364 7.32 0.80 -14.52
N LEU A 365 7.07 0.01 -15.59
CA LEU A 365 7.83 0.12 -16.82
C LEU A 365 7.64 1.48 -17.51
N LEU A 366 6.41 2.01 -17.52
CA LEU A 366 6.14 3.35 -18.04
C LEU A 366 6.83 4.43 -17.19
N ALA A 367 6.76 4.30 -15.85
CA ALA A 367 7.46 5.19 -14.94
C ALA A 367 8.99 5.17 -15.17
N ALA A 368 9.56 3.96 -15.36
CA ALA A 368 10.98 3.81 -15.69
C ALA A 368 11.35 4.45 -17.04
N ARG A 369 10.48 4.36 -18.04
CA ARG A 369 10.67 5.02 -19.33
C ARG A 369 10.63 6.56 -19.24
N LEU A 370 9.66 7.09 -18.48
CA LEU A 370 9.58 8.54 -18.24
C LEU A 370 10.79 9.04 -17.45
N PHE A 371 11.24 8.26 -16.47
CA PHE A 371 12.43 8.54 -15.68
C PHE A 371 13.68 8.59 -16.57
N GLU A 372 13.87 7.58 -17.43
CA GLU A 372 15.03 7.47 -18.33
C GLU A 372 15.05 8.58 -19.41
N LYS A 373 13.90 8.81 -20.08
CA LYS A 373 13.84 9.65 -21.28
C LYS A 373 13.55 11.12 -21.02
N SER A 374 12.81 11.41 -19.95
CA SER A 374 12.31 12.75 -19.68
C SER A 374 12.83 13.31 -18.35
N HIS A 375 13.69 12.55 -17.65
CA HIS A 375 14.14 12.87 -16.29
C HIS A 375 12.96 13.25 -15.37
N LEU A 376 11.83 12.53 -15.53
CA LEU A 376 10.61 12.78 -14.78
C LEU A 376 10.38 11.68 -13.73
N PHE A 377 10.41 12.08 -12.47
CA PHE A 377 10.07 11.20 -11.36
C PHE A 377 8.55 11.22 -11.09
N VAL A 378 7.89 10.09 -11.34
CA VAL A 378 6.47 9.88 -11.04
C VAL A 378 6.32 9.00 -9.80
N PRO A 379 5.24 9.16 -9.00
CA PRO A 379 5.01 8.33 -7.80
C PRO A 379 4.93 6.85 -8.15
N VAL A 380 5.76 6.02 -7.55
CA VAL A 380 5.77 4.56 -7.74
C VAL A 380 5.30 3.84 -6.48
N ALA A 381 5.65 4.36 -5.30
CA ALA A 381 5.37 3.72 -4.04
C ALA A 381 3.86 3.60 -3.77
N ALA A 382 3.08 4.67 -4.01
CA ALA A 382 1.63 4.64 -3.79
C ALA A 382 0.93 3.58 -4.68
N PRO A 383 1.14 3.54 -6.01
CA PRO A 383 0.55 2.50 -6.85
C PRO A 383 1.04 1.09 -6.54
N ALA A 384 2.35 0.88 -6.42
CA ALA A 384 2.94 -0.45 -6.33
C ALA A 384 2.80 -1.08 -4.94
N PHE A 385 3.08 -0.32 -3.87
CA PHE A 385 3.17 -0.87 -2.51
C PHE A 385 1.89 -0.71 -1.69
N THR A 386 0.95 0.11 -2.13
CA THR A 386 -0.29 0.35 -1.39
C THR A 386 -1.54 -0.04 -2.17
N LEU A 387 -1.74 0.50 -3.37
CA LEU A 387 -2.97 0.27 -4.13
C LEU A 387 -3.09 -1.16 -4.65
N LEU A 388 -2.00 -1.77 -5.12
CA LEU A 388 -2.01 -3.17 -5.56
C LEU A 388 -2.33 -4.14 -4.40
N PRO A 389 -1.63 -4.10 -3.25
CA PRO A 389 -1.99 -4.92 -2.09
C PRO A 389 -3.41 -4.65 -1.58
N ALA A 390 -3.86 -3.39 -1.53
CA ALA A 390 -5.21 -3.03 -1.13
C ALA A 390 -6.28 -3.63 -2.07
N THR A 391 -6.04 -3.61 -3.37
CA THR A 391 -6.92 -4.23 -4.38
C THR A 391 -7.00 -5.74 -4.18
N PHE A 392 -5.88 -6.39 -3.88
CA PHE A 392 -5.82 -7.83 -3.57
C PHE A 392 -6.65 -8.18 -2.34
N VAL A 393 -6.45 -7.45 -1.23
CA VAL A 393 -7.21 -7.64 0.02
C VAL A 393 -8.70 -7.38 -0.20
N ALA A 394 -9.06 -6.31 -0.90
CA ALA A 394 -10.45 -5.99 -1.23
C ALA A 394 -11.09 -7.11 -2.08
N GLY A 395 -10.38 -7.65 -3.05
CA GLY A 395 -10.83 -8.77 -3.89
C GLY A 395 -11.10 -10.03 -3.08
N ILE A 396 -10.22 -10.41 -2.15
CA ILE A 396 -10.41 -11.54 -1.23
C ILE A 396 -11.65 -11.30 -0.36
N PHE A 397 -11.78 -10.10 0.21
CA PHE A 397 -12.92 -9.75 1.07
C PHE A 397 -14.26 -9.82 0.34
N VAL A 398 -14.32 -9.33 -0.90
CA VAL A 398 -15.54 -9.42 -1.75
C VAL A 398 -15.88 -10.89 -2.03
N ARG A 399 -14.90 -11.73 -2.36
CA ARG A 399 -15.11 -13.17 -2.56
C ARG A 399 -15.60 -13.85 -1.29
N TYR A 400 -15.01 -13.56 -0.15
CA TYR A 400 -15.46 -14.08 1.14
C TYR A 400 -16.91 -13.69 1.43
N ARG A 401 -17.29 -12.42 1.22
CA ARG A 401 -18.67 -11.97 1.40
C ARG A 401 -19.65 -12.66 0.46
N LEU A 402 -19.30 -12.85 -0.81
CA LEU A 402 -20.10 -13.57 -1.78
C LEU A 402 -20.29 -15.04 -1.38
N ALA A 403 -19.23 -15.74 -1.05
CA ALA A 403 -19.28 -17.12 -0.58
C ALA A 403 -20.13 -17.25 0.68
N ARG A 404 -19.92 -16.35 1.65
CA ARG A 404 -20.72 -16.28 2.87
C ARG A 404 -22.20 -16.07 2.58
N SER A 405 -22.55 -15.15 1.67
CA SER A 405 -23.95 -14.88 1.31
C SER A 405 -24.64 -16.06 0.64
N LEU A 406 -23.90 -16.84 -0.16
CA LEU A 406 -24.40 -18.07 -0.78
C LEU A 406 -24.63 -19.16 0.28
N ILE A 407 -23.68 -19.37 1.18
CA ILE A 407 -23.83 -20.33 2.29
C ILE A 407 -25.04 -19.97 3.15
N MET A 408 -25.22 -18.68 3.50
CA MET A 408 -26.36 -18.22 4.29
C MET A 408 -27.71 -18.35 3.59
N ARG A 409 -27.74 -18.43 2.25
CA ARG A 409 -28.96 -18.64 1.47
C ARG A 409 -29.31 -20.11 1.25
N LEU A 410 -28.29 -20.97 1.23
CA LEU A 410 -28.43 -22.38 0.90
C LEU A 410 -28.51 -23.29 2.13
N ALA A 411 -28.01 -22.84 3.28
CA ALA A 411 -27.99 -23.59 4.52
C ALA A 411 -28.94 -22.97 5.55
N PRO A 412 -29.65 -23.78 6.39
CA PRO A 412 -30.41 -23.28 7.53
C PRO A 412 -29.55 -22.41 8.44
N ALA A 413 -30.12 -21.33 8.99
CA ALA A 413 -29.40 -20.32 9.76
C ALA A 413 -28.48 -20.87 10.88
N PRO A 414 -28.90 -21.89 11.67
CA PRO A 414 -28.02 -22.48 12.70
C PRO A 414 -26.77 -23.15 12.11
N VAL A 415 -26.89 -23.80 10.96
CA VAL A 415 -25.79 -24.48 10.26
C VAL A 415 -24.83 -23.49 9.66
N ALA A 416 -25.37 -22.48 9.01
CA ALA A 416 -24.58 -21.42 8.42
C ALA A 416 -23.70 -20.69 9.48
N ARG A 417 -24.26 -20.42 10.67
CA ARG A 417 -23.53 -19.83 11.79
C ARG A 417 -22.40 -20.73 12.30
N ARG A 418 -22.65 -22.03 12.47
CA ARG A 418 -21.62 -23.00 12.92
C ARG A 418 -20.50 -23.17 11.91
N ARG A 419 -20.81 -23.33 10.62
CA ARG A 419 -19.81 -23.50 9.54
C ARG A 419 -18.92 -22.26 9.36
N LEU A 420 -19.48 -21.07 9.51
CA LEU A 420 -18.71 -19.82 9.42
C LEU A 420 -17.80 -19.60 10.63
N GLY A 421 -18.09 -20.25 11.78
CA GLY A 421 -17.26 -20.15 12.99
C GLY A 421 -16.08 -21.13 13.03
N THR A 422 -16.15 -22.27 12.36
CA THR A 422 -15.16 -23.34 12.50
C THR A 422 -14.21 -23.50 11.30
N MET A 423 -14.57 -23.03 10.12
CA MET A 423 -13.77 -23.12 8.86
C MET A 423 -13.07 -24.47 8.63
N THR A 424 -13.53 -25.55 9.24
CA THR A 424 -12.98 -26.89 9.10
C THR A 424 -13.77 -27.70 8.08
N ASP A 425 -13.08 -28.49 7.27
CA ASP A 425 -13.67 -29.34 6.23
C ASP A 425 -14.24 -30.65 6.82
N GLU A 426 -14.15 -30.81 8.14
CA GLU A 426 -14.68 -31.99 8.84
C GLU A 426 -16.20 -31.91 8.97
N ARG A 427 -16.90 -33.03 8.67
CA ARG A 427 -18.33 -33.20 8.94
C ARG A 427 -18.60 -32.97 10.41
N SER A 428 -19.60 -32.13 10.72
CA SER A 428 -20.03 -31.94 12.10
C SER A 428 -20.59 -33.25 12.65
N LYS A 429 -20.09 -33.66 13.81
CA LYS A 429 -20.65 -34.85 14.52
C LYS A 429 -22.12 -34.62 14.80
N ALA A 430 -22.93 -35.69 14.66
CA ALA A 430 -24.34 -35.68 15.03
C ALA A 430 -24.48 -35.24 16.50
N VAL A 431 -25.36 -34.28 16.73
CA VAL A 431 -25.67 -33.80 18.09
C VAL A 431 -27.08 -34.25 18.44
N SER A 432 -27.22 -34.94 19.57
CA SER A 432 -28.51 -35.24 20.13
C SER A 432 -29.06 -34.02 20.84
N ASP A 433 -30.29 -33.63 20.52
CA ASP A 433 -30.99 -32.50 21.14
C ASP A 433 -32.46 -32.81 21.30
N GLU A 434 -33.16 -32.06 22.14
CA GLU A 434 -34.61 -32.06 22.19
C GLU A 434 -35.16 -31.04 21.21
N ALA A 435 -36.11 -31.42 20.41
CA ALA A 435 -36.71 -30.55 19.42
C ALA A 435 -38.21 -30.81 19.23
N THR A 436 -38.89 -29.80 18.71
CA THR A 436 -40.22 -29.91 18.17
C THR A 436 -40.18 -29.78 16.67
N VAL A 437 -40.70 -30.76 15.97
CA VAL A 437 -40.74 -30.81 14.51
C VAL A 437 -42.15 -30.53 14.04
N ILE A 438 -42.27 -29.72 13.01
CA ILE A 438 -43.53 -29.35 12.37
C ILE A 438 -43.48 -29.76 10.91
N PHE A 439 -44.54 -30.40 10.43
CA PHE A 439 -44.81 -30.55 9.01
C PHE A 439 -46.02 -29.68 8.64
N PHE A 440 -45.86 -28.86 7.64
CA PHE A 440 -46.92 -28.11 6.99
C PHE A 440 -47.15 -28.70 5.60
N ASP A 441 -48.40 -28.89 5.22
CA ASP A 441 -48.80 -29.37 3.90
C ASP A 441 -50.00 -28.58 3.38
N LEU A 442 -50.01 -28.32 2.07
CA LEU A 442 -51.05 -27.52 1.43
C LEU A 442 -52.21 -28.40 0.94
N ILE A 443 -53.38 -28.16 1.47
CA ILE A 443 -54.58 -28.92 1.10
C ILE A 443 -54.93 -28.69 -0.36
N GLY A 444 -54.96 -29.75 -1.16
CA GLY A 444 -55.37 -29.69 -2.55
C GLY A 444 -54.34 -29.08 -3.49
N SER A 445 -53.06 -29.05 -3.11
CA SER A 445 -51.95 -28.50 -3.89
C SER A 445 -51.88 -29.00 -5.35
N THR A 446 -52.17 -30.28 -5.58
CA THR A 446 -52.24 -30.87 -6.93
C THR A 446 -53.30 -30.19 -7.79
N LYS A 447 -54.51 -29.95 -7.26
CA LYS A 447 -55.56 -29.24 -7.98
C LYS A 447 -55.18 -27.79 -8.28
N ILE A 448 -54.52 -27.13 -7.33
CA ILE A 448 -54.01 -25.75 -7.49
C ILE A 448 -52.98 -25.73 -8.61
N ALA A 449 -52.08 -26.70 -8.65
CA ALA A 449 -51.04 -26.83 -9.69
C ALA A 449 -51.65 -27.10 -11.07
N GLU A 450 -52.74 -27.85 -11.15
CA GLU A 450 -53.47 -28.10 -12.40
C GLU A 450 -54.21 -26.85 -12.93
N MET A 451 -54.67 -25.97 -12.01
CA MET A 451 -55.42 -24.76 -12.37
C MET A 451 -54.53 -23.60 -12.81
N LEU A 452 -53.29 -23.57 -12.41
CA LEU A 452 -52.36 -22.46 -12.65
C LEU A 452 -51.31 -22.84 -13.69
N LYS A 453 -50.79 -21.82 -14.41
CA LYS A 453 -49.60 -22.03 -15.22
C LYS A 453 -48.41 -22.37 -14.32
N PRO A 454 -47.46 -23.22 -14.74
CA PRO A 454 -46.30 -23.61 -13.93
C PRO A 454 -45.52 -22.43 -13.35
N THR A 455 -45.38 -21.31 -14.10
CA THR A 455 -44.74 -20.06 -13.64
C THR A 455 -45.53 -19.41 -12.51
N ASP A 456 -46.86 -19.36 -12.62
CA ASP A 456 -47.72 -18.70 -11.63
C ASP A 456 -47.82 -19.55 -10.36
N TYR A 457 -47.87 -20.87 -10.51
CA TYR A 457 -47.79 -21.82 -9.39
C TYR A 457 -46.46 -21.69 -8.63
N SER A 458 -45.32 -21.54 -9.35
CA SER A 458 -44.01 -21.31 -8.72
C SER A 458 -43.98 -20.00 -7.93
N VAL A 459 -44.56 -18.91 -8.42
CA VAL A 459 -44.67 -17.64 -7.70
C VAL A 459 -45.55 -17.79 -6.44
N LEU A 460 -46.66 -18.47 -6.57
CA LEU A 460 -47.56 -18.76 -5.43
C LEU A 460 -46.85 -19.58 -4.37
N LEU A 461 -46.17 -20.66 -4.77
CA LEU A 461 -45.43 -21.54 -3.88
C LEU A 461 -44.31 -20.81 -3.15
N ASN A 462 -43.56 -19.95 -3.86
CA ASN A 462 -42.54 -19.10 -3.23
C ASN A 462 -43.14 -18.13 -2.19
N SER A 463 -44.29 -17.54 -2.47
CA SER A 463 -44.96 -16.63 -1.53
C SER A 463 -45.49 -17.37 -0.29
N TYR A 464 -45.99 -18.60 -0.48
CA TYR A 464 -46.38 -19.50 0.58
C TYR A 464 -45.19 -19.91 1.45
N HIS A 465 -44.09 -20.36 0.84
CA HIS A 465 -42.84 -20.71 1.54
C HIS A 465 -42.27 -19.51 2.33
N ASP A 466 -42.22 -18.33 1.73
CA ASP A 466 -41.73 -17.12 2.38
C ASP A 466 -42.55 -16.73 3.61
N THR A 467 -43.90 -16.89 3.51
CA THR A 467 -44.80 -16.59 4.61
C THR A 467 -44.56 -17.52 5.81
N ILE A 468 -44.45 -18.82 5.57
CA ILE A 468 -44.18 -19.79 6.63
C ILE A 468 -42.80 -19.62 7.23
N THR A 469 -41.78 -19.48 6.37
CA THR A 469 -40.39 -19.31 6.81
C THR A 469 -40.26 -18.11 7.75
N ARG A 470 -40.81 -16.96 7.37
CA ARG A 470 -40.75 -15.74 8.17
C ARG A 470 -41.41 -15.90 9.54
N VAL A 471 -42.54 -16.59 9.61
CA VAL A 471 -43.23 -16.83 10.90
C VAL A 471 -42.47 -17.82 11.76
N VAL A 472 -41.96 -18.91 11.19
CA VAL A 472 -41.15 -19.91 11.90
C VAL A 472 -39.88 -19.30 12.47
N GLU A 473 -39.14 -18.54 11.66
CA GLU A 473 -37.92 -17.89 12.11
C GLU A 473 -38.16 -16.81 13.18
N ALA A 474 -39.26 -16.06 13.08
CA ALA A 474 -39.64 -15.08 14.10
C ALA A 474 -39.95 -15.69 15.47
N HIS A 475 -40.30 -16.99 15.52
CA HIS A 475 -40.56 -17.74 16.76
C HIS A 475 -39.35 -18.59 17.20
N GLY A 476 -38.16 -18.41 16.59
CA GLY A 476 -36.94 -19.11 16.98
C GLY A 476 -36.75 -20.49 16.32
N GLY A 477 -37.62 -20.88 15.37
CA GLY A 477 -37.45 -22.08 14.57
C GLY A 477 -36.66 -21.86 13.30
N PHE A 478 -36.40 -22.91 12.55
CA PHE A 478 -35.79 -22.85 11.22
C PHE A 478 -36.44 -23.85 10.26
N ILE A 479 -36.39 -23.57 8.97
CA ILE A 479 -36.84 -24.51 7.96
C ILE A 479 -35.73 -25.54 7.71
N ASN A 480 -36.09 -26.81 7.92
CA ASN A 480 -35.19 -27.93 7.69
C ASN A 480 -35.21 -28.41 6.23
N ALA A 481 -36.36 -28.48 5.62
CA ALA A 481 -36.51 -28.91 4.23
C ALA A 481 -37.81 -28.37 3.59
N TYR A 482 -37.73 -28.14 2.27
CA TYR A 482 -38.89 -27.95 1.39
C TYR A 482 -39.06 -29.20 0.53
N SER A 483 -40.25 -29.75 0.44
CA SER A 483 -40.58 -30.91 -0.38
C SER A 483 -41.85 -30.64 -1.20
N GLY A 484 -41.70 -29.98 -2.33
CA GLY A 484 -42.85 -29.47 -3.09
C GLY A 484 -43.59 -28.40 -2.31
N ASP A 485 -44.86 -28.66 -2.00
CA ASP A 485 -45.70 -27.82 -1.14
C ASP A 485 -45.56 -28.14 0.36
N GLY A 486 -44.91 -29.27 0.69
CA GLY A 486 -44.61 -29.64 2.07
C GLY A 486 -43.41 -28.90 2.65
N ILE A 487 -43.50 -28.46 3.89
CA ILE A 487 -42.44 -27.78 4.63
C ILE A 487 -42.20 -28.50 5.94
N MET A 488 -40.94 -28.86 6.18
CA MET A 488 -40.49 -29.33 7.48
C MET A 488 -39.76 -28.23 8.23
N ALA A 489 -40.24 -27.84 9.40
CA ALA A 489 -39.62 -26.92 10.31
C ALA A 489 -39.18 -27.59 11.60
N ALA A 490 -38.17 -27.06 12.26
CA ALA A 490 -37.67 -27.54 13.54
C ALA A 490 -37.40 -26.40 14.52
N PHE A 491 -37.73 -26.68 15.78
CA PHE A 491 -37.46 -25.82 16.93
C PHE A 491 -36.62 -26.65 17.90
N THR A 492 -35.31 -26.45 17.88
CA THR A 492 -34.40 -27.18 18.77
C THR A 492 -34.27 -26.45 20.10
N ARG A 493 -33.97 -27.18 21.16
CA ARG A 493 -33.72 -26.57 22.47
C ARG A 493 -32.52 -25.61 22.43
N ILE A 494 -31.56 -25.88 21.60
CA ILE A 494 -30.39 -25.01 21.40
C ILE A 494 -30.76 -23.65 20.78
N ASP A 495 -31.71 -23.63 19.83
CA ASP A 495 -32.07 -22.39 19.11
C ASP A 495 -33.27 -21.67 19.73
N ALA A 496 -34.30 -22.43 20.19
CA ALA A 496 -35.56 -21.89 20.70
C ALA A 496 -35.72 -21.97 22.24
N GLY A 497 -34.74 -22.54 22.94
CA GLY A 497 -34.76 -22.69 24.38
C GLY A 497 -35.68 -23.83 24.85
N ASN A 498 -35.96 -23.87 26.16
CA ASN A 498 -36.81 -24.90 26.78
C ASN A 498 -38.28 -24.83 26.32
N ASP A 499 -38.72 -23.66 25.83
CA ASP A 499 -40.08 -23.41 25.37
C ASP A 499 -40.28 -23.76 23.88
N HIS A 500 -39.36 -24.55 23.30
CA HIS A 500 -39.38 -24.91 21.88
C HIS A 500 -40.72 -25.51 21.42
N ALA A 501 -41.43 -26.31 22.27
CA ALA A 501 -42.74 -26.88 21.96
C ALA A 501 -43.86 -25.83 21.96
N LEU A 502 -43.84 -24.90 22.90
CA LEU A 502 -44.76 -23.78 22.97
C LEU A 502 -44.58 -22.85 21.74
N HIS A 503 -43.34 -22.48 21.43
CA HIS A 503 -43.01 -21.62 20.28
C HIS A 503 -43.42 -22.28 18.95
N ALA A 504 -43.27 -23.60 18.83
CA ALA A 504 -43.72 -24.36 17.66
C ALA A 504 -45.25 -24.32 17.49
N CYS A 505 -46.00 -24.51 18.58
CA CYS A 505 -47.45 -24.41 18.55
C CYS A 505 -47.94 -23.00 18.22
N GLN A 506 -47.37 -21.98 18.85
CA GLN A 506 -47.72 -20.58 18.59
C GLN A 506 -47.37 -20.17 17.14
N SER A 507 -46.21 -20.60 16.64
CA SER A 507 -45.81 -20.41 15.26
C SER A 507 -46.81 -21.03 14.28
N SER A 508 -47.28 -22.26 14.55
CA SER A 508 -48.22 -22.95 13.69
C SER A 508 -49.57 -22.23 13.60
N ILE A 509 -50.12 -21.76 14.74
CA ILE A 509 -51.32 -20.93 14.77
C ILE A 509 -51.12 -19.64 13.97
N LYS A 510 -50.00 -18.97 14.21
CA LYS A 510 -49.67 -17.72 13.53
C LYS A 510 -49.50 -17.92 12.02
N VAL A 511 -48.89 -19.02 11.57
CA VAL A 511 -48.80 -19.38 10.15
C VAL A 511 -50.19 -19.44 9.52
N VAL A 512 -51.15 -20.17 10.15
CA VAL A 512 -52.50 -20.26 9.61
C VAL A 512 -53.16 -18.88 9.52
N HIS A 513 -53.01 -18.03 10.52
CA HIS A 513 -53.51 -16.64 10.46
C HIS A 513 -52.90 -15.83 9.32
N GLU A 514 -51.61 -15.94 9.09
CA GLU A 514 -50.96 -15.22 7.98
C GLU A 514 -51.41 -15.78 6.61
N ILE A 515 -51.63 -17.07 6.48
CA ILE A 515 -52.20 -17.68 5.26
C ILE A 515 -53.63 -17.21 5.04
N ARG A 516 -54.46 -17.13 6.08
CA ARG A 516 -55.82 -16.55 5.98
C ARG A 516 -55.76 -15.08 5.54
N ARG A 517 -54.82 -14.28 6.03
CA ARG A 517 -54.59 -12.91 5.56
C ARG A 517 -54.14 -12.88 4.10
N PHE A 518 -53.27 -13.79 3.71
CA PHE A 518 -52.83 -13.93 2.32
C PHE A 518 -54.03 -14.23 1.42
N ASN A 519 -54.92 -15.15 1.82
CA ASN A 519 -56.16 -15.47 1.11
C ASN A 519 -57.06 -14.23 0.97
N ALA A 520 -57.27 -13.48 2.06
CA ALA A 520 -58.08 -12.26 2.05
C ALA A 520 -57.50 -11.19 1.09
N ALA A 521 -56.20 -11.02 1.08
CA ALA A 521 -55.49 -10.06 0.19
C ALA A 521 -55.56 -10.50 -1.30
N ASN A 522 -55.82 -11.77 -1.58
CA ASN A 522 -55.93 -12.31 -2.93
C ASN A 522 -57.39 -12.69 -3.30
N ALA A 523 -58.33 -12.33 -2.47
CA ALA A 523 -59.77 -12.54 -2.77
C ALA A 523 -60.14 -11.78 -4.05
N GLY A 524 -60.77 -12.48 -5.00
CA GLY A 524 -61.12 -11.95 -6.31
C GLY A 524 -60.06 -12.12 -7.40
N LYS A 525 -58.87 -12.63 -7.06
CA LYS A 525 -57.89 -13.10 -8.05
C LYS A 525 -58.14 -14.55 -8.39
N SER A 526 -57.67 -15.02 -9.54
CA SER A 526 -57.80 -16.45 -9.97
C SER A 526 -56.94 -17.43 -9.14
N ILE A 527 -56.70 -17.10 -7.87
CA ILE A 527 -55.92 -17.91 -6.93
C ILE A 527 -56.88 -18.55 -5.93
N PRO A 528 -56.98 -19.88 -5.86
CA PRO A 528 -57.82 -20.54 -4.87
C PRO A 528 -57.28 -20.28 -3.45
N PRO A 529 -58.18 -20.25 -2.43
CA PRO A 529 -57.73 -20.04 -1.06
C PRO A 529 -56.84 -21.20 -0.59
N LEU A 530 -55.69 -20.85 0.00
CA LEU A 530 -54.75 -21.81 0.56
C LEU A 530 -55.23 -22.29 1.92
N GLN A 531 -55.18 -23.60 2.18
CA GLN A 531 -55.57 -24.24 3.43
C GLN A 531 -54.48 -25.20 3.87
N LEU A 532 -54.25 -25.33 5.17
CA LEU A 532 -53.12 -26.05 5.73
C LEU A 532 -53.52 -27.27 6.58
N ARG A 533 -52.74 -28.34 6.43
CA ARG A 533 -52.58 -29.38 7.44
C ARG A 533 -51.24 -29.22 8.13
N VAL A 534 -51.24 -29.34 9.45
CA VAL A 534 -50.05 -29.19 10.28
C VAL A 534 -49.95 -30.34 11.26
N GLY A 535 -48.82 -31.02 11.27
CA GLY A 535 -48.49 -32.06 12.24
C GLY A 535 -47.31 -31.65 13.10
N ILE A 536 -47.43 -31.68 14.41
CA ILE A 536 -46.44 -31.25 15.37
C ILE A 536 -46.09 -32.38 16.33
N ASN A 537 -44.79 -32.67 16.49
CA ASN A 537 -44.35 -33.61 17.51
C ASN A 537 -43.01 -33.19 18.13
N SER A 538 -42.83 -33.55 19.41
CA SER A 538 -41.67 -33.19 20.21
C SER A 538 -40.95 -34.41 20.76
N GLY A 539 -39.66 -34.31 20.94
CA GLY A 539 -38.82 -35.33 21.57
C GLY A 539 -37.35 -35.25 21.12
N THR A 540 -36.63 -36.32 21.43
CA THR A 540 -35.18 -36.37 21.12
C THR A 540 -34.95 -36.61 19.63
N VAL A 541 -34.10 -35.81 19.04
CA VAL A 541 -33.66 -35.86 17.63
C VAL A 541 -32.14 -35.89 17.53
N ALA A 542 -31.63 -36.36 16.39
CA ALA A 542 -30.25 -36.15 16.00
C ALA A 542 -30.18 -35.07 14.92
N ALA A 543 -29.47 -34.00 15.20
CA ALA A 543 -29.15 -32.96 14.24
C ALA A 543 -27.79 -33.29 13.60
N ALA A 544 -27.77 -33.56 12.29
CA ALA A 544 -26.59 -34.04 11.59
C ALA A 544 -26.57 -33.62 10.13
N GLU A 545 -25.37 -33.63 9.55
CA GLU A 545 -25.14 -33.54 8.11
C GLU A 545 -25.36 -34.91 7.47
N ILE A 546 -26.44 -35.05 6.70
CA ILE A 546 -26.86 -36.32 6.09
C ILE A 546 -26.70 -36.23 4.57
N GLY A 547 -26.05 -37.23 3.98
CA GLY A 547 -25.86 -37.33 2.54
C GLY A 547 -24.51 -37.91 2.15
N ALA A 548 -24.18 -37.80 0.86
CA ALA A 548 -22.90 -38.23 0.30
C ALA A 548 -21.80 -37.17 0.56
N ALA A 549 -20.53 -37.55 0.33
CA ALA A 549 -19.38 -36.67 0.56
C ALA A 549 -19.49 -35.32 -0.15
N ASN A 550 -20.01 -35.30 -1.38
CA ASN A 550 -20.10 -34.11 -2.22
C ASN A 550 -21.50 -33.45 -2.25
N ARG A 551 -22.50 -34.07 -1.56
CA ARG A 551 -23.88 -33.57 -1.51
C ARG A 551 -24.53 -33.99 -0.23
N PHE A 552 -24.59 -33.12 0.73
CA PHE A 552 -25.22 -33.34 2.02
C PHE A 552 -26.17 -32.19 2.36
N ASN A 553 -27.20 -32.52 3.15
CA ASN A 553 -28.07 -31.54 3.77
C ASN A 553 -27.94 -31.66 5.28
N PHE A 554 -28.01 -30.56 5.98
CA PHE A 554 -28.23 -30.60 7.42
C PHE A 554 -29.67 -31.00 7.65
N SER A 555 -29.89 -32.02 8.48
CA SER A 555 -31.24 -32.50 8.75
C SER A 555 -31.37 -32.93 10.20
N VAL A 556 -32.58 -32.71 10.71
CA VAL A 556 -33.04 -33.26 11.98
C VAL A 556 -33.67 -34.60 11.70
N VAL A 557 -33.19 -35.66 12.35
CA VAL A 557 -33.68 -37.02 12.15
C VAL A 557 -34.05 -37.68 13.48
N GLY A 558 -35.01 -38.55 13.44
CA GLY A 558 -35.48 -39.29 14.60
C GLY A 558 -36.93 -39.71 14.45
N ASP A 559 -37.41 -40.55 15.36
CA ASP A 559 -38.81 -41.01 15.41
C ASP A 559 -39.79 -39.84 15.52
N VAL A 560 -39.37 -38.76 16.19
CA VAL A 560 -40.11 -37.49 16.32
C VAL A 560 -40.52 -36.94 14.96
N VAL A 561 -39.61 -36.97 13.97
CA VAL A 561 -39.83 -36.46 12.61
C VAL A 561 -40.89 -37.29 11.90
N ASN A 562 -40.79 -38.62 12.02
CA ASN A 562 -41.75 -39.55 11.41
C ASN A 562 -43.15 -39.35 11.99
N LEU A 563 -43.25 -39.19 13.32
CA LEU A 563 -44.55 -39.00 13.96
C LEU A 563 -45.19 -37.66 13.59
N ALA A 564 -44.40 -36.56 13.53
CA ALA A 564 -44.91 -35.27 13.10
C ALA A 564 -45.48 -35.31 11.66
N SER A 565 -44.76 -35.97 10.72
CA SER A 565 -45.26 -36.17 9.35
C SER A 565 -46.56 -37.00 9.31
N ARG A 566 -46.66 -38.02 10.14
CA ARG A 566 -47.86 -38.86 10.19
C ARG A 566 -49.06 -38.18 10.85
N LEU A 567 -48.83 -37.28 11.81
CA LEU A 567 -49.88 -36.45 12.38
C LEU A 567 -50.45 -35.48 11.33
N GLU A 568 -49.62 -34.93 10.46
CA GLU A 568 -50.09 -34.15 9.32
C GLU A 568 -51.00 -34.99 8.43
N GLN A 569 -50.55 -36.22 8.03
CA GLN A 569 -51.36 -37.12 7.20
C GLN A 569 -52.65 -37.58 7.89
N LEU A 570 -52.61 -37.80 9.20
CA LEU A 570 -53.77 -38.17 10.01
C LEU A 570 -54.88 -37.09 9.98
N GLY A 571 -54.44 -35.80 9.91
CA GLY A 571 -55.38 -34.69 9.73
C GLY A 571 -56.29 -34.84 8.49
N LYS A 572 -55.78 -35.46 7.43
CA LYS A 572 -56.53 -35.73 6.21
C LYS A 572 -57.63 -36.76 6.45
N ILE A 573 -57.44 -37.71 7.39
CA ILE A 573 -58.34 -38.78 7.68
C ILE A 573 -59.39 -38.32 8.68
N LEU A 574 -58.97 -37.71 9.78
CA LEU A 574 -59.90 -37.37 10.88
C LEU A 574 -60.74 -36.11 10.57
N PHE A 575 -60.19 -35.16 9.76
CA PHE A 575 -60.81 -33.87 9.54
C PHE A 575 -60.89 -33.51 8.06
N ALA A 576 -61.33 -34.46 7.21
CA ALA A 576 -61.27 -34.32 5.74
C ALA A 576 -62.05 -33.13 5.18
N ASN A 577 -62.99 -32.59 5.88
CA ASN A 577 -63.84 -31.47 5.45
C ASN A 577 -63.54 -30.16 6.13
N GLU A 578 -62.45 -30.08 6.94
CA GLU A 578 -62.08 -28.86 7.63
C GLU A 578 -61.01 -28.13 6.87
N ALA A 579 -61.04 -26.77 6.95
CA ALA A 579 -60.22 -25.90 6.15
C ALA A 579 -58.74 -25.86 6.60
N ASP A 580 -58.47 -25.76 7.88
CA ASP A 580 -57.13 -25.70 8.46
C ASP A 580 -57.09 -26.62 9.70
N ILE A 581 -56.07 -27.47 9.79
CA ILE A 581 -55.95 -28.46 10.86
C ILE A 581 -54.54 -28.44 11.44
N ILE A 582 -54.44 -28.36 12.76
CA ILE A 582 -53.21 -28.54 13.52
C ILE A 582 -53.36 -29.71 14.48
N LEU A 583 -52.60 -30.79 14.25
CA LEU A 583 -52.53 -31.93 15.15
C LEU A 583 -51.19 -32.00 15.87
N THR A 584 -51.25 -32.39 17.15
CA THR A 584 -50.03 -32.52 17.97
C THR A 584 -49.99 -33.86 18.67
N GLY A 585 -48.77 -34.40 18.85
CA GLY A 585 -48.55 -35.57 19.69
C GLY A 585 -48.64 -35.26 21.19
N HIS A 586 -48.77 -36.29 22.00
CA HIS A 586 -48.84 -36.18 23.46
C HIS A 586 -47.61 -35.49 24.07
N SER A 587 -46.40 -35.82 23.60
CA SER A 587 -45.16 -35.21 24.05
C SER A 587 -45.14 -33.70 23.83
N THR A 588 -45.65 -33.21 22.69
CA THR A 588 -45.78 -31.78 22.42
C THR A 588 -46.71 -31.09 23.41
N ARG A 589 -47.88 -31.71 23.67
CA ARG A 589 -48.84 -31.21 24.66
C ARG A 589 -48.24 -31.10 26.06
N GLN A 590 -47.46 -32.12 26.48
CA GLN A 590 -46.78 -32.11 27.77
C GLN A 590 -45.72 -31.00 27.87
N LEU A 591 -44.89 -30.86 26.85
CA LEU A 591 -43.82 -29.86 26.84
C LEU A 591 -44.33 -28.43 26.65
N ALA A 592 -45.37 -28.21 25.87
CA ALA A 592 -45.98 -26.89 25.68
C ALA A 592 -46.73 -26.37 26.91
N GLY A 593 -47.16 -27.28 27.79
CA GLY A 593 -47.89 -26.92 29.01
C GLY A 593 -49.25 -26.26 28.74
N ASP A 594 -49.77 -25.58 29.76
CA ASP A 594 -51.09 -24.89 29.72
C ASP A 594 -50.97 -23.39 29.38
N ALA A 595 -49.93 -22.98 28.69
CA ALA A 595 -49.60 -21.56 28.39
C ALA A 595 -50.62 -20.88 27.43
N GLY A 596 -51.90 -20.98 27.69
CA GLY A 596 -52.96 -20.34 26.91
C GLY A 596 -53.34 -21.07 25.62
N LEU A 597 -52.82 -22.29 25.41
CA LEU A 597 -53.16 -23.14 24.28
C LEU A 597 -54.29 -24.13 24.67
N ASN A 598 -55.44 -24.05 23.98
CA ASN A 598 -56.57 -24.92 24.23
C ASN A 598 -56.42 -26.20 23.41
N PHE A 599 -55.71 -27.20 23.94
CA PHE A 599 -55.62 -28.52 23.28
C PHE A 599 -56.89 -29.31 23.46
N ILE A 600 -57.47 -29.79 22.36
CA ILE A 600 -58.65 -30.68 22.34
C ILE A 600 -58.16 -32.10 22.11
N GLU A 601 -58.46 -33.02 23.03
CA GLU A 601 -58.09 -34.42 22.92
C GLU A 601 -58.85 -35.10 21.81
N CYS A 602 -58.18 -35.80 20.89
CA CYS A 602 -58.77 -36.60 19.81
C CYS A 602 -58.71 -38.08 20.11
N GLY A 603 -58.28 -38.47 21.33
CA GLY A 603 -58.18 -39.84 21.76
C GLY A 603 -56.98 -40.61 21.20
N LEU A 604 -56.91 -41.88 21.47
CA LEU A 604 -55.90 -42.79 20.97
C LEU A 604 -56.10 -43.07 19.49
N GLN A 605 -55.11 -42.81 18.66
CA GLN A 605 -55.14 -42.98 17.21
C GLN A 605 -54.12 -44.02 16.77
N GLU A 606 -54.54 -44.97 15.93
CA GLU A 606 -53.63 -45.91 15.28
C GLU A 606 -52.87 -45.18 14.19
N ILE A 607 -51.50 -45.11 14.33
CA ILE A 607 -50.64 -44.45 13.39
C ILE A 607 -49.88 -45.47 12.56
N ARG A 608 -50.02 -45.43 11.26
CA ARG A 608 -49.40 -46.38 10.33
C ARG A 608 -47.94 -46.60 10.64
N GLY A 609 -47.51 -47.85 10.90
CA GLY A 609 -46.15 -48.27 11.21
C GLY A 609 -45.74 -47.99 12.66
N ARG A 610 -46.66 -47.85 13.57
CA ARG A 610 -46.46 -47.93 15.02
C ARG A 610 -47.23 -49.07 15.60
N ASP A 611 -46.62 -49.76 16.54
CA ASP A 611 -47.27 -50.93 17.22
C ASP A 611 -48.23 -50.45 18.31
N LYS A 612 -48.09 -49.20 18.76
CA LYS A 612 -48.96 -48.64 19.81
C LYS A 612 -49.68 -47.41 19.27
N ALA A 613 -50.96 -47.30 19.66
CA ALA A 613 -51.79 -46.14 19.41
C ALA A 613 -51.18 -44.91 20.16
N GLU A 614 -51.19 -43.76 19.50
CA GLU A 614 -50.73 -42.51 20.04
C GLU A 614 -51.84 -41.58 20.46
N LEU A 615 -51.69 -40.91 21.60
CA LEU A 615 -52.67 -39.94 22.07
C LEU A 615 -52.44 -38.61 21.30
N VAL A 616 -53.49 -38.24 20.56
CA VAL A 616 -53.42 -37.10 19.64
C VAL A 616 -54.29 -35.95 20.14
N TYR A 617 -53.82 -34.74 19.97
CA TYR A 617 -54.54 -33.52 20.31
C TYR A 617 -54.68 -32.63 19.07
N ARG A 618 -55.84 -31.96 18.99
CA ARG A 618 -56.05 -30.87 18.05
C ARG A 618 -55.76 -29.53 18.72
N LEU A 619 -55.06 -28.65 18.03
CA LEU A 619 -54.85 -27.30 18.46
C LEU A 619 -55.82 -26.36 17.70
N PRO A 620 -56.81 -25.75 18.38
CA PRO A 620 -57.76 -24.85 17.76
C PRO A 620 -57.09 -23.59 17.21
N ILE A 621 -57.62 -23.12 16.09
CA ILE A 621 -57.19 -21.88 15.44
C ILE A 621 -58.28 -20.85 15.75
N ALA A 622 -58.07 -20.03 16.77
CA ALA A 622 -59.00 -18.98 17.18
C ALA A 622 -59.19 -17.89 16.12
#